data_1e6238c4a3e97e8f9ad706fc4475037a
#
_entry.id   1e6238c4a3e97e8f9ad706fc4475037a
#
_cell.length_a   1.000
_cell.length_b   1.000
_cell.length_c   1.000
_cell.angle_alpha   90.00
_cell.angle_beta   90.00
_cell.angle_gamma   90.00
#
_symmetry.space_group_name_H-M   'P 1'
#
loop_
_entity.id
_entity.type
_entity.pdbx_description
1 polymer ?
#
loop_
_entity_poly.entity_id
_entity_poly.type
_entity_poly.pdbx_seq_one_letter_code
_entity_poly.pdbx_strand_id
1 'polypeptide(L)'
;MAGAKGDILTIDIGGTKVGWAFTDADGLHIGESQSMKTLAHAGGANVARRIRDMVVENVSHRSSLLGIGIASAGVVDPNTGAIVSATDTMPGWAGTELGAIIREATGLPVHVINDVHAHGLGEAVMGAGKGATSVLSMALGTGIGGALIRDGRIDFGDHFLAGHYGHIHHYLADSLTCSCGRRGHIEAIASGHGITNWYNSRRGASDPEVANGKELQELADSGNELARAVFNESAFATGETLATLANCIDPSVIVLSGSMTRSGAQWWDNVGKGFLARAMDPVAAVPLKLGELDSAAPLYGAAINFLRKEG
;
A
#
# COMPACT_ATOMS: atom_id res chain seq x y z
N MET A 1 5.64 -17.24 -28.83
CA MET A 1 6.23 -18.11 -27.78
C MET A 1 5.06 -18.88 -27.16
N ALA A 2 5.12 -20.21 -27.05
CA ALA A 2 4.09 -20.99 -26.36
C ALA A 2 4.12 -20.54 -24.89
N GLY A 3 3.00 -20.00 -24.39
CA GLY A 3 2.90 -19.55 -23.02
C GLY A 3 3.26 -20.67 -22.04
N ALA A 4 4.04 -20.36 -21.03
CA ALA A 4 4.33 -21.28 -19.94
C ALA A 4 3.00 -21.76 -19.35
N LYS A 5 2.84 -23.09 -19.23
CA LYS A 5 1.62 -23.69 -18.65
C LYS A 5 1.86 -23.89 -17.16
N GLY A 6 1.16 -23.16 -16.32
CA GLY A 6 1.21 -23.32 -14.88
C GLY A 6 0.64 -22.09 -14.18
N ASP A 7 0.19 -22.25 -12.95
CA ASP A 7 -0.31 -21.14 -12.14
C ASP A 7 0.84 -20.46 -11.37
N ILE A 8 0.59 -19.28 -10.85
CA ILE A 8 1.46 -18.57 -9.91
C ILE A 8 0.72 -18.50 -8.57
N LEU A 9 1.36 -18.91 -7.48
CA LEU A 9 0.82 -18.62 -6.14
C LEU A 9 1.17 -17.18 -5.78
N THR A 10 0.16 -16.36 -5.55
CA THR A 10 0.32 -14.95 -5.15
C THR A 10 -0.09 -14.76 -3.70
N ILE A 11 0.70 -13.99 -2.96
CA ILE A 11 0.52 -13.80 -1.51
C ILE A 11 0.63 -12.33 -1.18
N ASP A 12 -0.28 -11.84 -0.33
CA ASP A 12 -0.23 -10.49 0.27
C ASP A 12 -0.11 -10.61 1.78
N ILE A 13 1.00 -10.14 2.35
CA ILE A 13 1.35 -10.24 3.76
C ILE A 13 1.20 -8.87 4.41
N GLY A 14 0.04 -8.62 5.01
CA GLY A 14 -0.19 -7.43 5.83
C GLY A 14 0.00 -7.69 7.33
N GLY A 15 0.00 -6.64 8.13
CA GLY A 15 0.15 -6.73 9.59
C GLY A 15 -0.98 -7.48 10.31
N THR A 16 -2.18 -7.55 9.74
CA THR A 16 -3.37 -8.17 10.35
C THR A 16 -3.74 -9.47 9.66
N LYS A 17 -3.61 -9.54 8.36
CA LYS A 17 -4.10 -10.61 7.49
C LYS A 17 -3.03 -10.97 6.46
N VAL A 18 -2.91 -12.26 6.18
CA VAL A 18 -2.21 -12.80 5.00
C VAL A 18 -3.28 -13.30 4.04
N GLY A 19 -3.31 -12.77 2.82
CA GLY A 19 -4.19 -13.20 1.74
C GLY A 19 -3.40 -13.94 0.67
N TRP A 20 -4.01 -14.91 -0.01
CA TRP A 20 -3.38 -15.57 -1.15
C TRP A 20 -4.41 -16.06 -2.15
N ALA A 21 -3.96 -16.20 -3.39
CA ALA A 21 -4.72 -16.79 -4.48
C ALA A 21 -3.77 -17.41 -5.51
N PHE A 22 -4.31 -18.23 -6.39
CA PHE A 22 -3.59 -18.64 -7.60
C PHE A 22 -3.99 -17.72 -8.74
N THR A 23 -3.00 -17.28 -9.50
CA THR A 23 -3.21 -16.58 -10.76
C THR A 23 -2.82 -17.49 -11.93
N ASP A 24 -3.42 -17.28 -13.08
CA ASP A 24 -3.02 -17.96 -14.31
C ASP A 24 -1.60 -17.57 -14.77
N ALA A 25 -1.10 -18.29 -15.75
CA ALA A 25 0.27 -18.16 -16.27
C ALA A 25 0.59 -16.79 -16.88
N ASP A 26 -0.39 -15.97 -17.23
CA ASP A 26 -0.22 -14.63 -17.78
C ASP A 26 -0.47 -13.53 -16.71
N GLY A 27 -0.89 -13.94 -15.49
CA GLY A 27 -1.12 -13.03 -14.37
C GLY A 27 -2.39 -12.18 -14.50
N LEU A 28 -3.30 -12.50 -15.42
CA LEU A 28 -4.46 -11.68 -15.74
C LEU A 28 -5.72 -12.08 -14.95
N HIS A 29 -5.80 -13.33 -14.47
CA HIS A 29 -6.96 -13.84 -13.75
C HIS A 29 -6.54 -14.37 -12.37
N ILE A 30 -7.18 -13.84 -11.34
CA ILE A 30 -7.01 -14.30 -9.95
C ILE A 30 -8.16 -15.24 -9.63
N GLY A 31 -7.83 -16.44 -9.15
CA GLY A 31 -8.79 -17.40 -8.63
C GLY A 31 -9.39 -16.98 -7.28
N GLU A 32 -10.08 -17.90 -6.64
CA GLU A 32 -10.67 -17.64 -5.31
C GLU A 32 -9.59 -17.29 -4.29
N SER A 33 -9.75 -16.14 -3.63
CA SER A 33 -8.83 -15.66 -2.61
C SER A 33 -9.12 -16.34 -1.27
N GLN A 34 -8.07 -16.79 -0.62
CA GLN A 34 -8.07 -17.33 0.73
C GLN A 34 -7.33 -16.40 1.68
N SER A 35 -7.51 -16.59 2.98
CA SER A 35 -6.78 -15.78 3.95
C SER A 35 -6.69 -16.40 5.32
N MET A 36 -5.66 -15.95 6.07
CA MET A 36 -5.47 -16.25 7.49
C MET A 36 -5.06 -15.00 8.27
N LYS A 37 -5.23 -15.01 9.60
CA LYS A 37 -4.70 -13.95 10.47
C LYS A 37 -3.17 -14.00 10.47
N THR A 38 -2.51 -12.85 10.35
CA THR A 38 -1.04 -12.75 10.41
C THR A 38 -0.51 -13.18 11.78
N LEU A 39 -1.18 -12.79 12.86
CA LEU A 39 -0.71 -12.94 14.25
C LEU A 39 0.63 -12.23 14.46
N ALA A 40 0.76 -11.00 13.95
CA ALA A 40 2.00 -10.22 13.93
C ALA A 40 2.67 -10.10 15.30
N HIS A 41 1.88 -9.96 16.37
CA HIS A 41 2.39 -9.88 17.75
C HIS A 41 3.11 -11.15 18.24
N ALA A 42 2.95 -12.29 17.55
CA ALA A 42 3.70 -13.52 17.85
C ALA A 42 5.15 -13.47 17.35
N GLY A 43 5.54 -12.37 16.68
CA GLY A 43 6.88 -12.12 16.18
C GLY A 43 7.14 -12.63 14.76
N GLY A 44 8.07 -11.96 14.08
CA GLY A 44 8.39 -12.19 12.67
C GLY A 44 8.76 -13.64 12.33
N ALA A 45 9.55 -14.30 13.17
CA ALA A 45 9.91 -15.70 12.97
C ALA A 45 8.69 -16.65 13.00
N ASN A 46 7.71 -16.38 13.87
CA ASN A 46 6.46 -17.13 13.88
C ASN A 46 5.64 -16.89 12.62
N VAL A 47 5.54 -15.63 12.19
CA VAL A 47 4.84 -15.25 10.97
C VAL A 47 5.48 -15.93 9.76
N ALA A 48 6.82 -15.86 9.61
CA ALA A 48 7.54 -16.51 8.50
C ALA A 48 7.29 -18.03 8.45
N ARG A 49 7.35 -18.70 9.61
CA ARG A 49 7.06 -20.13 9.70
C ARG A 49 5.64 -20.46 9.25
N ARG A 50 4.65 -19.70 9.70
CA ARG A 50 3.23 -19.91 9.34
C ARG A 50 2.99 -19.69 7.85
N ILE A 51 3.64 -18.69 7.27
CA ILE A 51 3.57 -18.43 5.82
C ILE A 51 4.21 -19.59 5.06
N ARG A 52 5.41 -20.04 5.48
CA ARG A 52 6.06 -21.20 4.88
C ARG A 52 5.15 -22.44 4.91
N ASP A 53 4.57 -22.75 6.06
CA ASP A 53 3.72 -23.94 6.23
C ASP A 53 2.47 -23.85 5.33
N MET A 54 1.82 -22.68 5.25
CA MET A 54 0.71 -22.42 4.34
C MET A 54 1.13 -22.58 2.88
N VAL A 55 2.28 -22.05 2.49
CA VAL A 55 2.79 -22.16 1.12
C VAL A 55 3.06 -23.61 0.74
N VAL A 56 3.76 -24.37 1.60
CA VAL A 56 4.05 -25.78 1.38
C VAL A 56 2.77 -26.58 1.21
N GLU A 57 1.75 -26.36 2.04
CA GLU A 57 0.45 -27.01 1.92
C GLU A 57 -0.19 -26.72 0.56
N ASN A 58 -0.29 -25.43 0.18
CA ASN A 58 -0.94 -25.04 -1.08
C ASN A 58 -0.19 -25.52 -2.32
N VAL A 59 1.16 -25.53 -2.29
CA VAL A 59 2.00 -26.01 -3.40
C VAL A 59 1.87 -27.51 -3.57
N SER A 60 1.79 -28.31 -2.48
CA SER A 60 1.71 -29.77 -2.55
C SER A 60 0.48 -30.30 -3.28
N HIS A 61 -0.57 -29.52 -3.37
CA HIS A 61 -1.83 -29.88 -4.04
C HIS A 61 -1.90 -29.45 -5.52
N ARG A 62 -0.81 -28.90 -6.09
CA ARG A 62 -0.76 -28.40 -7.48
C ARG A 62 0.35 -29.07 -8.27
N SER A 63 -0.02 -29.63 -9.42
CA SER A 63 0.92 -30.35 -10.29
C SER A 63 1.71 -29.45 -11.25
N SER A 64 1.30 -28.19 -11.42
CA SER A 64 1.96 -27.26 -12.34
C SER A 64 1.92 -25.85 -11.76
N LEU A 65 3.04 -25.41 -11.17
CA LEU A 65 3.25 -24.05 -10.71
C LEU A 65 4.50 -23.47 -11.37
N LEU A 66 4.40 -22.22 -11.84
CA LEU A 66 5.54 -21.45 -12.35
C LEU A 66 6.41 -20.96 -11.20
N GLY A 67 5.79 -20.56 -10.08
CA GLY A 67 6.47 -20.08 -8.90
C GLY A 67 5.56 -19.28 -7.98
N ILE A 68 6.17 -18.41 -7.17
CA ILE A 68 5.49 -17.71 -6.06
C ILE A 68 5.82 -16.22 -6.12
N GLY A 69 4.80 -15.38 -6.22
CA GLY A 69 4.89 -13.92 -6.11
C GLY A 69 4.39 -13.46 -4.74
N ILE A 70 5.16 -12.66 -4.02
CA ILE A 70 4.82 -12.22 -2.65
C ILE A 70 4.85 -10.70 -2.58
N ALA A 71 3.77 -10.12 -2.09
CA ALA A 71 3.68 -8.76 -1.58
C ALA A 71 3.82 -8.80 -0.06
N SER A 72 4.68 -7.99 0.55
CA SER A 72 4.92 -8.02 1.98
C SER A 72 4.98 -6.63 2.59
N ALA A 73 4.36 -6.46 3.74
CA ALA A 73 4.61 -5.31 4.60
C ALA A 73 6.10 -5.19 4.95
N GLY A 74 6.59 -3.95 5.08
CA GLY A 74 7.99 -3.62 5.34
C GLY A 74 8.75 -3.26 4.08
N VAL A 75 9.97 -2.76 4.25
CA VAL A 75 10.89 -2.50 3.14
C VAL A 75 11.50 -3.81 2.70
N VAL A 76 11.37 -4.15 1.44
CA VAL A 76 11.83 -5.41 0.86
C VAL A 76 12.96 -5.15 -0.13
N ASP A 77 14.05 -5.90 -0.04
CA ASP A 77 15.02 -6.00 -1.12
C ASP A 77 14.43 -6.88 -2.25
N PRO A 78 14.08 -6.32 -3.40
CA PRO A 78 13.43 -7.07 -4.48
C PRO A 78 14.37 -8.06 -5.19
N ASN A 79 15.67 -8.06 -4.88
CA ASN A 79 16.65 -8.97 -5.47
C ASN A 79 16.78 -10.25 -4.66
N THR A 80 16.76 -10.15 -3.33
CA THR A 80 16.89 -11.29 -2.42
C THR A 80 15.54 -11.78 -1.89
N GLY A 81 14.59 -10.88 -1.75
CA GLY A 81 13.32 -11.09 -1.07
C GLY A 81 13.43 -10.99 0.45
N ALA A 82 14.50 -10.37 0.96
CA ALA A 82 14.69 -10.11 2.38
C ALA A 82 13.90 -8.88 2.85
N ILE A 83 13.42 -8.91 4.07
CA ILE A 83 12.77 -7.77 4.73
C ILE A 83 13.86 -6.90 5.38
N VAL A 84 14.19 -5.79 4.73
CA VAL A 84 15.29 -4.90 5.16
C VAL A 84 14.90 -4.10 6.40
N SER A 85 13.64 -3.62 6.45
CA SER A 85 13.13 -2.82 7.56
C SER A 85 11.63 -3.03 7.71
N ALA A 86 11.13 -2.93 8.94
CA ALA A 86 9.71 -2.99 9.25
C ALA A 86 9.42 -2.15 10.49
N THR A 87 8.17 -1.72 10.64
CA THR A 87 7.69 -1.05 11.86
C THR A 87 7.39 -2.07 12.96
N ASP A 88 7.21 -1.61 14.19
CA ASP A 88 6.88 -2.44 15.35
C ASP A 88 5.49 -3.10 15.29
N THR A 89 4.71 -2.84 14.24
CA THR A 89 3.44 -3.56 13.98
C THR A 89 3.65 -5.06 13.79
N MET A 90 4.86 -5.48 13.38
CA MET A 90 5.27 -6.87 13.28
C MET A 90 6.69 -7.02 13.88
N PRO A 91 6.80 -7.19 15.21
CA PRO A 91 8.09 -7.25 15.90
C PRO A 91 8.98 -8.36 15.35
N GLY A 92 10.25 -8.05 15.04
CA GLY A 92 11.21 -8.99 14.51
C GLY A 92 10.95 -9.42 13.05
N TRP A 93 10.15 -8.66 12.29
CA TRP A 93 9.97 -8.91 10.86
C TRP A 93 11.17 -8.43 10.03
N ALA A 94 11.78 -7.30 10.41
CA ALA A 94 13.04 -6.85 9.83
C ALA A 94 14.14 -7.91 9.99
N GLY A 95 14.94 -8.14 8.96
CA GLY A 95 15.96 -9.17 8.89
C GLY A 95 15.45 -10.56 8.49
N THR A 96 14.15 -10.73 8.23
CA THR A 96 13.59 -12.01 7.76
C THR A 96 13.97 -12.25 6.30
N GLU A 97 14.67 -13.35 6.03
CA GLU A 97 15.06 -13.82 4.68
C GLU A 97 13.88 -14.54 3.99
N LEU A 98 12.74 -13.83 3.85
CA LEU A 98 11.47 -14.45 3.43
C LEU A 98 11.59 -15.20 2.11
N GLY A 99 12.20 -14.57 1.10
CA GLY A 99 12.41 -15.19 -0.21
C GLY A 99 13.21 -16.49 -0.14
N ALA A 100 14.29 -16.51 0.66
CA ALA A 100 15.12 -17.70 0.84
C ALA A 100 14.35 -18.81 1.58
N ILE A 101 13.66 -18.47 2.66
CA ILE A 101 12.84 -19.42 3.46
C ILE A 101 11.82 -20.15 2.57
N ILE A 102 11.13 -19.42 1.70
CA ILE A 102 10.10 -20.01 0.83
C ILE A 102 10.72 -20.81 -0.33
N ARG A 103 11.80 -20.30 -0.94
CA ARG A 103 12.54 -21.06 -1.99
C ARG A 103 13.08 -22.37 -1.46
N GLU A 104 13.69 -22.39 -0.28
CA GLU A 104 14.21 -23.60 0.34
C GLU A 104 13.10 -24.62 0.63
N ALA A 105 11.95 -24.15 1.11
CA ALA A 105 10.84 -25.03 1.46
C ALA A 105 10.11 -25.64 0.25
N THR A 106 10.12 -24.97 -0.92
CA THR A 106 9.30 -25.37 -2.06
C THR A 106 10.10 -25.81 -3.30
N GLY A 107 11.35 -25.39 -3.39
CA GLY A 107 12.17 -25.57 -4.62
C GLY A 107 11.72 -24.73 -5.82
N LEU A 108 10.75 -23.81 -5.63
CA LEU A 108 10.20 -22.99 -6.69
C LEU A 108 10.88 -21.61 -6.75
N PRO A 109 10.85 -20.91 -7.91
CA PRO A 109 11.19 -19.50 -8.00
C PRO A 109 10.28 -18.67 -7.10
N VAL A 110 10.86 -17.71 -6.36
CA VAL A 110 10.12 -16.83 -5.43
C VAL A 110 10.61 -15.39 -5.60
N HIS A 111 9.68 -14.48 -5.84
CA HIS A 111 9.94 -13.05 -5.87
C HIS A 111 9.09 -12.32 -4.85
N VAL A 112 9.73 -11.48 -4.04
CA VAL A 112 9.10 -10.70 -2.97
C VAL A 112 9.30 -9.23 -3.25
N ILE A 113 8.22 -8.45 -3.12
CA ILE A 113 8.26 -6.98 -3.17
C ILE A 113 7.42 -6.40 -2.03
N ASN A 114 7.60 -5.12 -1.75
CA ASN A 114 6.77 -4.44 -0.76
C ASN A 114 5.29 -4.41 -1.19
N ASP A 115 4.36 -4.46 -0.23
CA ASP A 115 2.91 -4.53 -0.44
C ASP A 115 2.34 -3.31 -1.18
N VAL A 116 2.79 -2.07 -0.86
CA VAL A 116 2.34 -0.88 -1.59
C VAL A 116 2.97 -0.77 -2.97
N HIS A 117 4.18 -1.30 -3.19
CA HIS A 117 4.76 -1.45 -4.52
C HIS A 117 3.94 -2.43 -5.38
N ALA A 118 3.58 -3.57 -4.81
CA ALA A 118 2.72 -4.55 -5.48
C ALA A 118 1.33 -3.96 -5.77
N HIS A 119 0.72 -3.28 -4.80
CA HIS A 119 -0.56 -2.59 -4.99
C HIS A 119 -0.51 -1.61 -6.15
N GLY A 120 0.50 -0.73 -6.17
CA GLY A 120 0.68 0.25 -7.24
C GLY A 120 0.92 -0.39 -8.61
N LEU A 121 1.69 -1.49 -8.67
CA LEU A 121 1.90 -2.23 -9.91
C LEU A 121 0.61 -2.88 -10.43
N GLY A 122 -0.18 -3.47 -9.54
CA GLY A 122 -1.50 -4.02 -9.87
C GLY A 122 -2.41 -2.95 -10.47
N GLU A 123 -2.58 -1.82 -9.78
CA GLU A 123 -3.41 -0.71 -10.26
C GLU A 123 -2.88 -0.09 -11.57
N ALA A 124 -1.57 -0.03 -11.77
CA ALA A 124 -0.97 0.52 -12.98
C ALA A 124 -1.20 -0.37 -14.22
N VAL A 125 -1.22 -1.71 -14.03
CA VAL A 125 -1.30 -2.65 -15.16
C VAL A 125 -2.73 -3.14 -15.40
N MET A 126 -3.49 -3.39 -14.33
CA MET A 126 -4.80 -4.04 -14.39
C MET A 126 -5.96 -3.13 -13.96
N GLY A 127 -5.70 -2.08 -13.17
CA GLY A 127 -6.71 -1.21 -12.58
C GLY A 127 -6.75 0.20 -13.18
N ALA A 128 -7.01 1.19 -12.31
CA ALA A 128 -7.26 2.59 -12.66
C ALA A 128 -6.13 3.29 -13.44
N GLY A 129 -4.90 2.78 -13.32
CA GLY A 129 -3.71 3.27 -14.04
C GLY A 129 -3.48 2.63 -15.40
N LYS A 130 -4.30 1.65 -15.82
CA LYS A 130 -4.10 0.90 -17.05
C LYS A 130 -3.98 1.79 -18.28
N GLY A 131 -2.92 1.57 -19.06
CA GLY A 131 -2.62 2.32 -20.27
C GLY A 131 -1.83 3.62 -20.06
N ALA A 132 -1.59 4.04 -18.82
CA ALA A 132 -0.75 5.18 -18.50
C ALA A 132 0.75 4.81 -18.55
N THR A 133 1.59 5.70 -19.05
CA THR A 133 3.05 5.51 -19.11
C THR A 133 3.71 5.72 -17.75
N SER A 134 3.13 6.58 -16.91
CA SER A 134 3.63 6.89 -15.58
C SER A 134 2.47 6.97 -14.58
N VAL A 135 2.46 6.09 -13.58
CA VAL A 135 1.43 6.03 -12.54
C VAL A 135 2.08 6.31 -11.19
N LEU A 136 1.60 7.36 -10.52
CA LEU A 136 1.86 7.57 -9.11
C LEU A 136 0.70 6.93 -8.34
N SER A 137 0.96 5.84 -7.64
CA SER A 137 -0.02 5.19 -6.77
C SER A 137 0.23 5.58 -5.32
N MET A 138 -0.84 5.96 -4.59
CA MET A 138 -0.77 6.28 -3.16
C MET A 138 -1.89 5.57 -2.42
N ALA A 139 -1.52 4.74 -1.46
CA ALA A 139 -2.45 4.02 -0.60
C ALA A 139 -2.58 4.76 0.75
N LEU A 140 -3.79 5.27 1.03
CA LEU A 140 -4.15 5.98 2.26
C LEU A 140 -5.01 5.05 3.13
N GLY A 141 -4.33 4.20 3.90
CA GLY A 141 -4.94 3.22 4.81
C GLY A 141 -4.62 3.51 6.26
N THR A 142 -4.23 2.48 7.03
CA THR A 142 -3.73 2.62 8.40
C THR A 142 -2.53 3.56 8.45
N GLY A 143 -1.61 3.44 7.48
CA GLY A 143 -0.53 4.36 7.16
C GLY A 143 -0.68 4.90 5.74
N ILE A 144 0.37 5.57 5.23
CA ILE A 144 0.45 6.07 3.86
C ILE A 144 1.72 5.53 3.21
N GLY A 145 1.54 4.82 2.12
CA GLY A 145 2.61 4.39 1.24
C GLY A 145 2.22 4.53 -0.22
N GLY A 146 3.12 4.20 -1.13
CA GLY A 146 2.82 4.26 -2.54
C GLY A 146 3.91 3.67 -3.41
N ALA A 147 3.76 3.89 -4.70
CA ALA A 147 4.70 3.44 -5.72
C ALA A 147 4.72 4.40 -6.90
N LEU A 148 5.85 4.51 -7.54
CA LEU A 148 5.98 5.08 -8.87
C LEU A 148 6.17 3.94 -9.87
N ILE A 149 5.28 3.85 -10.83
CA ILE A 149 5.35 2.89 -11.92
C ILE A 149 5.56 3.62 -13.23
N ARG A 150 6.67 3.36 -13.92
CA ARG A 150 6.97 3.90 -15.25
C ARG A 150 7.06 2.75 -16.25
N ASP A 151 6.37 2.86 -17.37
CA ASP A 151 6.32 1.82 -18.40
C ASP A 151 6.06 0.42 -17.81
N GLY A 152 5.15 0.41 -16.83
CA GLY A 152 4.77 -0.78 -16.10
C GLY A 152 5.81 -1.33 -15.13
N ARG A 153 6.94 -0.69 -14.88
CA ARG A 153 7.99 -1.10 -13.95
C ARG A 153 7.97 -0.24 -12.69
N ILE A 154 8.19 -0.87 -11.54
CA ILE A 154 8.30 -0.20 -10.25
C ILE A 154 9.66 0.51 -10.19
N ASP A 155 9.65 1.76 -9.77
CA ASP A 155 10.84 2.45 -9.28
C ASP A 155 11.03 2.10 -7.80
N PHE A 156 12.01 1.26 -7.49
CA PHE A 156 12.30 0.84 -6.12
C PHE A 156 13.22 1.84 -5.39
N GLY A 157 13.99 2.66 -6.14
CA GLY A 157 15.12 3.43 -5.60
C GLY A 157 16.27 2.55 -5.12
N ASP A 158 17.41 3.17 -4.82
CA ASP A 158 18.64 2.45 -4.43
C ASP A 158 18.55 1.78 -3.05
N HIS A 159 17.64 2.25 -2.19
CA HIS A 159 17.43 1.73 -0.83
C HIS A 159 16.06 1.06 -0.67
N PHE A 160 15.38 0.79 -1.79
CA PHE A 160 14.04 0.17 -1.85
C PHE A 160 12.94 0.97 -1.13
N LEU A 161 13.16 2.29 -0.96
CA LEU A 161 12.29 3.22 -0.23
C LEU A 161 11.50 4.15 -1.14
N ALA A 162 11.66 4.09 -2.47
CA ALA A 162 10.87 4.92 -3.35
C ALA A 162 9.37 4.62 -3.14
N GLY A 163 8.54 5.67 -3.09
CA GLY A 163 7.11 5.51 -2.80
C GLY A 163 6.70 5.68 -1.33
N HIS A 164 7.63 5.89 -0.40
CA HIS A 164 7.28 6.16 1.00
C HIS A 164 6.72 7.60 1.18
N TYR A 165 5.70 7.93 0.39
CA TYR A 165 5.11 9.29 0.31
C TYR A 165 4.48 9.78 1.60
N GLY A 166 4.08 8.89 2.51
CA GLY A 166 3.60 9.25 3.85
C GLY A 166 4.62 9.99 4.70
N HIS A 167 5.91 9.90 4.36
CA HIS A 167 6.99 10.55 5.10
C HIS A 167 7.45 11.89 4.49
N ILE A 168 6.68 12.46 3.56
CA ILE A 168 6.86 13.84 3.11
C ILE A 168 6.49 14.78 4.25
N HIS A 169 7.30 15.81 4.45
CA HIS A 169 7.01 16.86 5.42
C HIS A 169 5.78 17.67 5.01
N HIS A 170 4.91 17.95 6.00
CA HIS A 170 3.76 18.83 5.85
C HIS A 170 3.61 19.70 7.09
N TYR A 171 3.49 21.01 6.92
CA TYR A 171 3.49 22.00 8.00
C TYR A 171 2.41 21.76 9.06
N LEU A 172 1.24 21.25 8.68
CA LEU A 172 0.18 20.90 9.65
C LEU A 172 0.56 19.75 10.59
N ALA A 173 1.58 18.95 10.22
CA ALA A 173 2.06 17.84 11.01
C ALA A 173 3.28 18.17 11.90
N ASP A 174 3.81 19.39 11.87
CA ASP A 174 5.06 19.79 12.55
C ASP A 174 5.14 19.38 14.02
N SER A 175 4.03 19.47 14.75
CA SER A 175 3.96 19.10 16.17
C SER A 175 3.72 17.62 16.42
N LEU A 176 3.40 16.83 15.38
CA LEU A 176 2.96 15.44 15.48
C LEU A 176 4.08 14.47 15.19
N THR A 177 4.07 13.35 15.89
CA THR A 177 5.01 12.24 15.65
C THR A 177 4.38 11.22 14.71
N CYS A 178 5.07 10.92 13.61
CA CYS A 178 4.71 9.89 12.65
C CYS A 178 5.01 8.48 13.21
N SER A 179 4.40 7.45 12.65
CA SER A 179 4.66 6.04 12.97
C SER A 179 6.14 5.64 12.88
N CYS A 180 6.94 6.32 12.03
CA CYS A 180 8.38 6.12 11.91
C CYS A 180 9.22 6.79 13.02
N GLY A 181 8.59 7.42 14.02
CA GLY A 181 9.24 8.12 15.13
C GLY A 181 9.72 9.54 14.82
N ARG A 182 9.66 10.00 13.56
CA ARG A 182 10.01 11.39 13.18
C ARG A 182 8.80 12.30 13.20
N ARG A 183 9.02 13.61 13.25
CA ARG A 183 7.97 14.61 13.27
C ARG A 183 7.71 15.22 11.89
N GLY A 184 6.51 15.77 11.71
CA GLY A 184 6.18 16.59 10.56
C GLY A 184 5.77 15.83 9.30
N HIS A 185 5.55 14.51 9.35
CA HIS A 185 5.17 13.73 8.20
C HIS A 185 3.65 13.76 7.95
N ILE A 186 3.25 13.85 6.66
CA ILE A 186 1.84 13.89 6.24
C ILE A 186 1.03 12.69 6.77
N GLU A 187 1.64 11.54 6.94
CA GLU A 187 1.00 10.34 7.48
C GLU A 187 0.35 10.60 8.85
N ALA A 188 0.97 11.46 9.69
CA ALA A 188 0.46 11.78 11.02
C ALA A 188 -0.88 12.54 11.02
N ILE A 189 -1.32 13.06 9.86
CA ILE A 189 -2.58 13.81 9.73
C ILE A 189 -3.50 13.27 8.63
N ALA A 190 -3.00 12.43 7.72
CA ALA A 190 -3.75 12.00 6.54
C ALA A 190 -3.97 10.48 6.43
N SER A 191 -3.30 9.67 7.24
CA SER A 191 -3.64 8.24 7.36
C SER A 191 -4.80 8.03 8.32
N GLY A 192 -5.45 6.87 8.26
CA GLY A 192 -6.54 6.52 9.16
C GLY A 192 -6.14 6.52 10.64
N HIS A 193 -4.92 6.08 10.96
CA HIS A 193 -4.38 6.16 12.31
C HIS A 193 -3.97 7.59 12.67
N GLY A 194 -3.31 8.28 11.75
CA GLY A 194 -2.83 9.64 11.94
C GLY A 194 -3.96 10.64 12.19
N ILE A 195 -5.01 10.63 11.37
CA ILE A 195 -6.14 11.54 11.49
C ILE A 195 -6.89 11.34 12.81
N THR A 196 -7.00 10.09 13.30
CA THR A 196 -7.61 9.77 14.59
C THR A 196 -6.82 10.39 15.75
N ASN A 197 -5.51 10.20 15.75
CA ASN A 197 -4.63 10.76 16.76
C ASN A 197 -4.61 12.30 16.70
N TRP A 198 -4.63 12.85 15.49
CA TRP A 198 -4.66 14.30 15.29
C TRP A 198 -5.95 14.93 15.84
N TYR A 199 -7.11 14.33 15.56
CA TYR A 199 -8.37 14.75 16.17
C TYR A 199 -8.30 14.68 17.70
N ASN A 200 -7.91 13.52 18.25
CA ASN A 200 -7.85 13.32 19.70
C ASN A 200 -6.89 14.32 20.40
N SER A 201 -5.83 14.75 19.72
CA SER A 201 -4.90 15.77 20.25
C SER A 201 -5.47 17.20 20.27
N ARG A 202 -6.52 17.46 19.46
CA ARG A 202 -7.15 18.78 19.32
C ARG A 202 -8.47 18.91 20.08
N ARG A 203 -9.04 17.80 20.57
CA ARG A 203 -10.36 17.80 21.21
C ARG A 203 -10.41 18.63 22.48
N GLY A 204 -11.52 19.35 22.65
CA GLY A 204 -11.86 20.02 23.90
C GLY A 204 -12.60 19.07 24.86
N ALA A 205 -12.95 19.59 26.05
CA ALA A 205 -13.62 18.78 27.08
C ALA A 205 -15.01 18.25 26.65
N SER A 206 -15.67 18.90 25.70
CA SER A 206 -16.99 18.51 25.18
C SER A 206 -16.90 17.55 23.98
N ASP A 207 -15.72 17.38 23.40
CA ASP A 207 -15.56 16.50 22.23
C ASP A 207 -15.29 15.07 22.67
N PRO A 208 -16.01 14.07 22.13
CA PRO A 208 -15.79 12.67 22.47
C PRO A 208 -14.44 12.20 21.94
N GLU A 209 -13.82 11.25 22.63
CA GLU A 209 -12.67 10.50 22.12
C GLU A 209 -13.12 9.49 21.07
N VAL A 210 -12.32 9.31 20.02
CA VAL A 210 -12.55 8.31 18.98
C VAL A 210 -11.40 7.32 18.92
N ALA A 211 -11.72 6.05 18.67
CA ALA A 211 -10.72 4.97 18.62
C ALA A 211 -10.14 4.75 17.22
N ASN A 212 -10.83 5.18 16.17
CA ASN A 212 -10.42 4.91 14.78
C ASN A 212 -11.06 5.93 13.80
N GLY A 213 -10.60 5.90 12.55
CA GLY A 213 -11.06 6.80 11.51
C GLY A 213 -12.54 6.65 11.16
N LYS A 214 -13.13 5.47 11.37
CA LYS A 214 -14.57 5.25 11.12
C LYS A 214 -15.41 6.00 12.16
N GLU A 215 -15.08 5.87 13.43
CA GLU A 215 -15.76 6.62 14.50
C GLU A 215 -15.60 8.13 14.31
N LEU A 216 -14.43 8.58 13.86
CA LEU A 216 -14.21 9.99 13.54
C LEU A 216 -15.10 10.45 12.38
N GLN A 217 -15.26 9.62 11.33
CA GLN A 217 -16.17 9.91 10.21
C GLN A 217 -17.62 10.01 10.69
N GLU A 218 -18.09 9.04 11.48
CA GLU A 218 -19.44 9.05 12.05
C GLU A 218 -19.68 10.31 12.91
N LEU A 219 -18.69 10.72 13.67
CA LEU A 219 -18.74 11.94 14.46
C LEU A 219 -18.83 13.21 13.58
N ALA A 220 -18.05 13.28 12.51
CA ALA A 220 -18.11 14.37 11.54
C ALA A 220 -19.48 14.43 10.84
N ASP A 221 -20.04 13.28 10.46
CA ASP A 221 -21.35 13.16 9.81
C ASP A 221 -22.48 13.57 10.76
N SER A 222 -22.35 13.31 12.07
CA SER A 222 -23.30 13.76 13.10
C SER A 222 -23.26 15.26 13.37
N GLY A 223 -22.32 16.00 12.83
CA GLY A 223 -22.25 17.45 12.90
C GLY A 223 -21.20 18.03 13.86
N ASN A 224 -20.30 17.19 14.42
CA ASN A 224 -19.21 17.71 15.24
C ASN A 224 -18.29 18.59 14.42
N GLU A 225 -18.13 19.84 14.80
CA GLU A 225 -17.39 20.86 14.04
C GLU A 225 -15.89 20.54 13.97
N LEU A 226 -15.29 20.09 15.08
CA LEU A 226 -13.87 19.73 15.11
C LEU A 226 -13.58 18.53 14.22
N ALA A 227 -14.41 17.48 14.26
CA ALA A 227 -14.26 16.30 13.42
C ALA A 227 -14.34 16.65 11.93
N ARG A 228 -15.31 17.50 11.56
CA ARG A 228 -15.41 18.02 10.17
C ARG A 228 -14.20 18.85 9.77
N ALA A 229 -13.71 19.72 10.64
CA ALA A 229 -12.54 20.53 10.36
C ALA A 229 -11.31 19.65 10.12
N VAL A 230 -11.07 18.65 10.99
CA VAL A 230 -9.95 17.72 10.87
C VAL A 230 -10.02 16.92 9.57
N PHE A 231 -11.20 16.42 9.18
CA PHE A 231 -11.35 15.71 7.89
C PHE A 231 -11.06 16.62 6.69
N ASN A 232 -11.58 17.85 6.71
CA ASN A 232 -11.39 18.80 5.62
C ASN A 232 -9.92 19.22 5.48
N GLU A 233 -9.27 19.53 6.60
CA GLU A 233 -7.85 19.89 6.65
C GLU A 233 -6.95 18.73 6.20
N SER A 234 -7.25 17.50 6.65
CA SER A 234 -6.55 16.30 6.25
C SER A 234 -6.65 16.04 4.74
N ALA A 235 -7.87 16.14 4.19
CA ALA A 235 -8.11 15.95 2.76
C ALA A 235 -7.39 17.02 1.92
N PHE A 236 -7.46 18.28 2.35
CA PHE A 236 -6.77 19.39 1.68
C PHE A 236 -5.25 19.19 1.70
N ALA A 237 -4.68 18.83 2.87
CA ALA A 237 -3.26 18.53 3.02
C ALA A 237 -2.80 17.35 2.15
N THR A 238 -3.67 16.32 2.01
CA THR A 238 -3.44 15.22 1.06
C THR A 238 -3.30 15.76 -0.36
N GLY A 239 -4.20 16.65 -0.79
CA GLY A 239 -4.13 17.30 -2.09
C GLY A 239 -2.86 18.12 -2.31
N GLU A 240 -2.45 18.94 -1.32
CA GLU A 240 -1.18 19.69 -1.39
C GLU A 240 0.04 18.76 -1.54
N THR A 241 0.03 17.62 -0.83
CA THR A 241 1.08 16.62 -0.94
C THR A 241 1.12 15.96 -2.31
N LEU A 242 -0.04 15.60 -2.87
CA LEU A 242 -0.15 15.05 -4.23
C LEU A 242 0.34 16.05 -5.29
N ALA A 243 0.04 17.34 -5.13
CA ALA A 243 0.54 18.38 -6.03
C ALA A 243 2.07 18.52 -5.94
N THR A 244 2.63 18.46 -4.74
CA THR A 244 4.09 18.45 -4.54
C THR A 244 4.74 17.29 -5.29
N LEU A 245 4.16 16.10 -5.16
CA LEU A 245 4.63 14.91 -5.89
C LEU A 245 4.44 15.06 -7.41
N ALA A 246 3.30 15.57 -7.86
CA ALA A 246 3.04 15.80 -9.29
C ALA A 246 4.05 16.79 -9.89
N ASN A 247 4.35 17.90 -9.19
CA ASN A 247 5.34 18.87 -9.62
C ASN A 247 6.77 18.30 -9.75
N CYS A 248 7.11 17.29 -8.92
CA CYS A 248 8.44 16.68 -8.90
C CYS A 248 8.57 15.48 -9.85
N ILE A 249 7.50 14.71 -10.04
CA ILE A 249 7.52 13.40 -10.69
C ILE A 249 6.92 13.46 -12.11
N ASP A 250 5.99 14.39 -12.34
CA ASP A 250 5.22 14.55 -13.59
C ASP A 250 4.56 13.23 -14.04
N PRO A 251 3.62 12.67 -13.25
CA PRO A 251 2.95 11.41 -13.59
C PRO A 251 1.83 11.65 -14.62
N SER A 252 1.54 10.63 -15.44
CA SER A 252 0.38 10.65 -16.36
C SER A 252 -0.95 10.54 -15.62
N VAL A 253 -0.97 9.89 -14.45
CA VAL A 253 -2.14 9.69 -13.59
C VAL A 253 -1.71 9.47 -12.15
N ILE A 254 -2.53 9.92 -11.21
CA ILE A 254 -2.41 9.62 -9.80
C ILE A 254 -3.56 8.69 -9.40
N VAL A 255 -3.24 7.52 -8.83
CA VAL A 255 -4.21 6.53 -8.35
C VAL A 255 -4.20 6.52 -6.83
N LEU A 256 -5.35 6.79 -6.21
CA LEU A 256 -5.54 6.81 -4.77
C LEU A 256 -6.34 5.59 -4.32
N SER A 257 -5.85 4.89 -3.31
CA SER A 257 -6.48 3.69 -2.75
C SER A 257 -6.48 3.75 -1.22
N GLY A 258 -7.10 2.76 -0.60
CA GLY A 258 -7.15 2.65 0.86
C GLY A 258 -8.41 3.21 1.49
N SER A 259 -8.55 3.05 2.82
CA SER A 259 -9.80 3.35 3.52
C SER A 259 -10.19 4.84 3.50
N MET A 260 -9.20 5.75 3.49
CA MET A 260 -9.47 7.19 3.48
C MET A 260 -10.16 7.66 2.20
N THR A 261 -9.95 6.98 1.06
CA THR A 261 -10.62 7.33 -0.20
C THR A 261 -12.14 7.07 -0.18
N ARG A 262 -12.63 6.35 0.83
CA ARG A 262 -14.06 6.02 1.04
C ARG A 262 -14.77 7.04 1.95
N SER A 263 -14.11 8.12 2.36
CA SER A 263 -14.67 9.17 3.23
C SER A 263 -15.68 10.10 2.52
N GLY A 264 -16.11 9.76 1.31
CA GLY A 264 -17.22 10.43 0.61
C GLY A 264 -16.77 11.60 -0.28
N ALA A 265 -17.76 12.22 -0.93
CA ALA A 265 -17.52 13.25 -1.97
C ALA A 265 -16.80 14.48 -1.41
N GLN A 266 -17.13 14.91 -0.20
CA GLN A 266 -16.52 16.09 0.43
C GLN A 266 -15.01 15.91 0.63
N TRP A 267 -14.56 14.68 0.95
CA TRP A 267 -13.14 14.37 1.06
C TRP A 267 -12.44 14.55 -0.29
N TRP A 268 -13.00 13.99 -1.37
CA TRP A 268 -12.45 14.12 -2.72
C TRP A 268 -12.43 15.57 -3.22
N ASP A 269 -13.48 16.36 -2.92
CA ASP A 269 -13.54 17.80 -3.24
C ASP A 269 -12.40 18.56 -2.56
N ASN A 270 -12.12 18.28 -1.30
CA ASN A 270 -11.03 18.94 -0.58
C ASN A 270 -9.65 18.46 -1.05
N VAL A 271 -9.47 17.19 -1.38
CA VAL A 271 -8.25 16.70 -2.05
C VAL A 271 -8.03 17.45 -3.37
N GLY A 272 -9.07 17.56 -4.21
CA GLY A 272 -8.98 18.31 -5.47
C GLY A 272 -8.63 19.78 -5.26
N LYS A 273 -9.23 20.45 -4.26
CA LYS A 273 -8.91 21.85 -3.92
C LYS A 273 -7.46 21.99 -3.46
N GLY A 274 -6.98 21.11 -2.58
CA GLY A 274 -5.59 21.12 -2.11
C GLY A 274 -4.60 20.88 -3.26
N PHE A 275 -4.93 19.94 -4.16
CA PHE A 275 -4.13 19.66 -5.35
C PHE A 275 -4.01 20.91 -6.23
N LEU A 276 -5.12 21.52 -6.62
CA LEU A 276 -5.14 22.72 -7.46
C LEU A 276 -4.48 23.93 -6.79
N ALA A 277 -4.46 24.01 -5.46
CA ALA A 277 -3.81 25.11 -4.74
C ALA A 277 -2.28 25.10 -4.85
N ARG A 278 -1.67 23.96 -5.19
CA ARG A 278 -0.20 23.79 -5.23
C ARG A 278 0.34 23.23 -6.55
N ALA A 279 -0.50 22.63 -7.37
CA ALA A 279 -0.09 22.11 -8.67
C ALA A 279 0.33 23.26 -9.60
N MET A 280 1.45 23.11 -10.30
CA MET A 280 1.82 24.00 -11.39
C MET A 280 0.85 23.77 -12.57
N ASP A 281 0.60 24.82 -13.37
CA ASP A 281 -0.36 24.76 -14.48
C ASP A 281 -0.21 23.51 -15.38
N PRO A 282 1.00 23.07 -15.77
CA PRO A 282 1.14 21.90 -16.63
C PRO A 282 0.64 20.59 -16.01
N VAL A 283 0.73 20.44 -14.68
CA VAL A 283 0.31 19.22 -13.98
C VAL A 283 -1.06 19.35 -13.30
N ALA A 284 -1.67 20.53 -13.32
CA ALA A 284 -2.98 20.76 -12.69
C ALA A 284 -4.11 19.91 -13.32
N ALA A 285 -3.94 19.46 -14.56
CA ALA A 285 -4.88 18.58 -15.26
C ALA A 285 -4.58 17.08 -15.09
N VAL A 286 -3.57 16.68 -14.30
CA VAL A 286 -3.27 15.27 -14.04
C VAL A 286 -4.47 14.61 -13.35
N PRO A 287 -5.02 13.51 -13.92
CA PRO A 287 -6.19 12.86 -13.34
C PRO A 287 -5.89 12.25 -11.95
N LEU A 288 -6.76 12.56 -10.98
CA LEU A 288 -6.82 11.85 -9.70
C LEU A 288 -7.90 10.78 -9.80
N LYS A 289 -7.52 9.51 -9.71
CA LYS A 289 -8.44 8.37 -9.85
C LYS A 289 -8.51 7.54 -8.57
N LEU A 290 -9.69 6.99 -8.29
CA LEU A 290 -9.85 5.94 -7.29
C LEU A 290 -9.31 4.62 -7.84
N GLY A 291 -8.57 3.87 -7.03
CA GLY A 291 -8.13 2.50 -7.36
C GLY A 291 -9.33 1.57 -7.58
N GLU A 292 -9.19 0.65 -8.51
CA GLU A 292 -10.28 -0.24 -8.97
C GLU A 292 -10.17 -1.67 -8.44
N LEU A 293 -8.99 -2.10 -7.99
CA LEU A 293 -8.73 -3.51 -7.68
C LEU A 293 -8.85 -3.85 -6.19
N ASP A 294 -9.00 -2.86 -5.33
CA ASP A 294 -9.13 -3.06 -3.87
C ASP A 294 -8.06 -4.02 -3.31
N SER A 295 -8.50 -5.07 -2.59
CA SER A 295 -7.61 -6.08 -1.98
C SER A 295 -6.97 -7.05 -2.98
N ALA A 296 -7.38 -7.04 -4.25
CA ALA A 296 -6.75 -7.86 -5.28
C ALA A 296 -5.51 -7.18 -5.90
N ALA A 297 -5.38 -5.86 -5.76
CA ALA A 297 -4.26 -5.10 -6.34
C ALA A 297 -2.88 -5.66 -5.97
N PRO A 298 -2.55 -5.97 -4.69
CA PRO A 298 -1.25 -6.53 -4.32
C PRO A 298 -1.02 -7.92 -4.93
N LEU A 299 -2.06 -8.74 -5.07
CA LEU A 299 -1.95 -10.07 -5.67
C LEU A 299 -1.64 -9.98 -7.16
N TYR A 300 -2.34 -9.10 -7.91
CA TYR A 300 -2.00 -8.81 -9.31
C TYR A 300 -0.56 -8.28 -9.44
N GLY A 301 -0.18 -7.32 -8.60
CA GLY A 301 1.17 -6.79 -8.63
C GLY A 301 2.25 -7.82 -8.34
N ALA A 302 2.02 -8.72 -7.39
CA ALA A 302 2.93 -9.83 -7.09
C ALA A 302 3.08 -10.80 -8.27
N ALA A 303 1.97 -11.15 -8.96
CA ALA A 303 2.00 -11.98 -10.17
C ALA A 303 2.76 -11.30 -11.31
N ILE A 304 2.43 -10.04 -11.59
CA ILE A 304 3.06 -9.27 -12.67
C ILE A 304 4.56 -9.09 -12.40
N ASN A 305 4.96 -8.80 -11.16
CA ASN A 305 6.36 -8.71 -10.79
C ASN A 305 7.09 -10.05 -10.97
N PHE A 306 6.47 -11.17 -10.57
CA PHE A 306 7.00 -12.49 -10.77
C PHE A 306 7.27 -12.75 -12.26
N LEU A 307 6.27 -12.58 -13.10
CA LEU A 307 6.39 -12.82 -14.55
C LEU A 307 7.48 -11.98 -15.22
N ARG A 308 7.68 -10.75 -14.78
CA ARG A 308 8.72 -9.87 -15.33
C ARG A 308 10.14 -10.22 -14.90
N LYS A 309 10.28 -10.93 -13.80
CA LYS A 309 11.59 -11.38 -13.30
C LYS A 309 12.02 -12.71 -13.94
N GLU A 310 11.03 -13.53 -14.34
CA GLU A 310 11.28 -14.84 -14.97
C GLU A 310 11.27 -14.78 -16.51
N GLY A 311 10.73 -13.74 -17.13
CA GLY A 311 10.68 -13.53 -18.60
C GLY A 311 11.71 -12.54 -19.10
#